data_96e5df477ed294deee7cbb58ee7c3227
#
_entry.id   96e5df477ed294deee7cbb58ee7c3227
#
_cell.length_a   1.000
_cell.length_b   1.000
_cell.length_c   1.000
_cell.angle_alpha   90.00
_cell.angle_beta   90.00
_cell.angle_gamma   90.00
#
_symmetry.space_group_name_H-M   'P 1'
#
loop_
_entity.id
_entity.type
_entity.pdbx_description
1 polymer ?
#
loop_
_entity_poly.entity_id
_entity_poly.type
_entity_poly.pdbx_seq_one_letter_code
_entity_poly.pdbx_strand_id
1 'polypeptide(L)'
;MLRPEDRDVPRLIAQRIADEIGCHPKQVLATTTLLDEGATVPFIARYRKEATGGLDDSQLRLLDERLGYLRELEERRSSILASIDQQGRLTAELAAEISAADNKQRLEDLYLPYKPKRRSKAQIAREAGLVPLAELLLAAPTHSPEAEAARYLNPDAGFADARSVLDGARQLLMERFAEDPELLAELRSHLEAHGHLKSSVVSGKESEAAKFQDYFDYSEALLAIPSHRALALFRGRNEGLLQLTLLLDSDLDPGQAGLRNPCETRIALRFGVQERGRAADKWLADTVRWAWRIRISQHLETELLSGLRERAENEAIRVFGSNLHDLLLAAPAGRRPTMGLDPGLRTGVKVAVVDATGKLLATTSVFPHEPRRDWDGALHSLAVLAQRYQVDLISIGNGTASRETDRLVAELIRQHPEMHLRKVVVSEAGASVYSASEYASREFPDLDVSLRGAVDRPPPAGSARRTGEDRSESHWCRTVPARRQSEPPREGPRCGRRGLRQRRRGRGQHRVGAAAGQCLGPQHDTGGEHRCPP
;
A
#
# COMPACT_ATOMS: atom_id res chain seq x y z
N MET A 1 -32.63 -19.79 -14.43
CA MET A 1 -31.42 -19.07 -14.05
C MET A 1 -30.54 -18.95 -15.28
N LEU A 2 -30.21 -17.72 -15.67
CA LEU A 2 -29.28 -17.47 -16.77
C LEU A 2 -27.91 -18.03 -16.38
N ARG A 3 -27.26 -18.76 -17.28
CA ARG A 3 -25.87 -19.20 -17.07
C ARG A 3 -24.99 -17.96 -16.94
N PRO A 4 -23.84 -18.03 -16.24
CA PRO A 4 -22.91 -16.91 -16.14
C PRO A 4 -22.53 -16.30 -17.51
N GLU A 5 -22.56 -17.12 -18.56
CA GLU A 5 -22.27 -16.78 -19.96
C GLU A 5 -23.37 -15.92 -20.62
N ASP A 6 -24.61 -15.91 -20.07
CA ASP A 6 -25.75 -15.16 -20.63
C ASP A 6 -25.93 -13.75 -20.04
N ARG A 7 -25.03 -13.31 -19.13
CA ARG A 7 -25.10 -11.97 -18.54
C ARG A 7 -24.52 -10.95 -19.52
N ASP A 8 -25.35 -9.99 -19.91
CA ASP A 8 -24.85 -8.79 -20.62
C ASP A 8 -24.06 -7.90 -19.66
N VAL A 9 -22.84 -8.35 -19.32
CA VAL A 9 -21.94 -7.69 -18.38
C VAL A 9 -21.72 -6.22 -18.73
N PRO A 10 -21.48 -5.82 -20.00
CA PRO A 10 -21.37 -4.42 -20.34
C PRO A 10 -22.58 -3.57 -19.97
N ARG A 11 -23.79 -4.09 -20.17
CA ARG A 11 -25.03 -3.37 -19.79
C ARG A 11 -25.20 -3.28 -18.29
N LEU A 12 -24.88 -4.32 -17.53
CA LEU A 12 -24.94 -4.31 -16.06
C LEU A 12 -23.96 -3.28 -15.49
N ILE A 13 -22.73 -3.24 -15.99
CA ILE A 13 -21.73 -2.25 -15.60
C ILE A 13 -22.22 -0.85 -15.97
N ALA A 14 -22.73 -0.66 -17.17
CA ALA A 14 -23.21 0.65 -17.62
C ALA A 14 -24.40 1.15 -16.80
N GLN A 15 -25.34 0.29 -16.41
CA GLN A 15 -26.44 0.65 -15.54
C GLN A 15 -25.92 1.09 -14.17
N ARG A 16 -25.02 0.31 -13.56
CA ARG A 16 -24.48 0.62 -12.24
C ARG A 16 -23.71 1.93 -12.21
N ILE A 17 -22.86 2.17 -13.21
CA ILE A 17 -22.14 3.45 -13.34
C ILE A 17 -23.12 4.61 -13.55
N ALA A 18 -24.15 4.42 -14.38
CA ALA A 18 -25.15 5.43 -14.63
C ALA A 18 -25.89 5.85 -13.37
N ASP A 19 -26.26 4.86 -12.51
CA ASP A 19 -26.91 5.11 -11.23
C ASP A 19 -25.97 5.86 -10.25
N GLU A 20 -24.68 5.53 -10.23
CA GLU A 20 -23.67 6.17 -9.36
C GLU A 20 -23.37 7.63 -9.79
N ILE A 21 -23.36 7.92 -11.09
CA ILE A 21 -22.97 9.25 -11.64
C ILE A 21 -24.19 10.15 -11.88
N GLY A 22 -25.39 9.58 -11.90
CA GLY A 22 -26.62 10.31 -12.20
C GLY A 22 -26.78 10.62 -13.69
N CYS A 23 -26.45 9.66 -14.56
CA CYS A 23 -26.57 9.80 -16.01
C CYS A 23 -27.35 8.63 -16.65
N HIS A 24 -27.52 8.66 -17.97
CA HIS A 24 -28.23 7.59 -18.68
C HIS A 24 -27.28 6.47 -19.08
N PRO A 25 -27.64 5.16 -18.97
CA PRO A 25 -26.77 4.03 -19.33
C PRO A 25 -26.22 4.08 -20.77
N LYS A 26 -26.96 4.68 -21.71
CA LYS A 26 -26.49 4.88 -23.09
C LYS A 26 -25.29 5.81 -23.18
N GLN A 27 -25.20 6.82 -22.30
CA GLN A 27 -24.06 7.73 -22.24
C GLN A 27 -22.80 6.99 -21.73
N VAL A 28 -22.98 6.13 -20.74
CA VAL A 28 -21.91 5.27 -20.23
C VAL A 28 -21.41 4.33 -21.32
N LEU A 29 -22.31 3.64 -22.03
CA LEU A 29 -21.93 2.73 -23.12
C LEU A 29 -21.19 3.45 -24.24
N ALA A 30 -21.65 4.61 -24.68
CA ALA A 30 -20.98 5.42 -25.69
C ALA A 30 -19.58 5.86 -25.24
N THR A 31 -19.45 6.29 -23.98
CA THR A 31 -18.16 6.65 -23.38
C THR A 31 -17.23 5.45 -23.28
N THR A 32 -17.74 4.30 -22.85
CA THR A 32 -16.98 3.05 -22.74
C THR A 32 -16.41 2.65 -24.11
N THR A 33 -17.21 2.74 -25.18
CA THR A 33 -16.75 2.45 -26.55
C THR A 33 -15.58 3.36 -26.94
N LEU A 34 -15.68 4.66 -26.68
CA LEU A 34 -14.60 5.60 -26.98
C LEU A 34 -13.31 5.32 -26.18
N LEU A 35 -13.44 4.97 -24.89
CA LEU A 35 -12.30 4.57 -24.06
C LEU A 35 -11.64 3.28 -24.56
N ASP A 36 -12.43 2.30 -24.97
CA ASP A 36 -11.95 1.03 -25.52
C ASP A 36 -11.26 1.21 -26.90
N GLU A 37 -11.65 2.22 -27.67
CA GLU A 37 -10.97 2.65 -28.88
C GLU A 37 -9.67 3.43 -28.61
N GLY A 38 -9.31 3.65 -27.34
CA GLY A 38 -8.07 4.31 -26.92
C GLY A 38 -8.18 5.84 -26.79
N ALA A 39 -9.38 6.39 -26.82
CA ALA A 39 -9.57 7.82 -26.54
C ALA A 39 -9.34 8.11 -25.05
N THR A 40 -8.65 9.21 -24.75
CA THR A 40 -8.42 9.63 -23.35
C THR A 40 -9.59 10.45 -22.81
N VAL A 41 -9.81 10.45 -21.49
CA VAL A 41 -10.85 11.25 -20.84
C VAL A 41 -10.80 12.73 -21.26
N PRO A 42 -9.63 13.42 -21.26
CA PRO A 42 -9.54 14.81 -21.73
C PRO A 42 -9.95 14.99 -23.20
N PHE A 43 -9.63 14.03 -24.07
CA PHE A 43 -10.04 14.07 -25.47
C PHE A 43 -11.56 13.94 -25.61
N ILE A 44 -12.16 13.00 -24.89
CA ILE A 44 -13.62 12.78 -24.89
C ILE A 44 -14.34 14.04 -24.37
N ALA A 45 -13.89 14.59 -23.23
CA ALA A 45 -14.47 15.78 -22.63
C ALA A 45 -14.46 17.00 -23.55
N ARG A 46 -13.43 17.13 -24.38
CA ARG A 46 -13.24 18.29 -25.26
C ARG A 46 -13.87 18.12 -26.64
N TYR A 47 -13.74 16.93 -27.24
CA TYR A 47 -14.03 16.71 -28.64
C TYR A 47 -15.16 15.72 -28.93
N ARG A 48 -15.75 15.08 -27.93
CA ARG A 48 -16.80 14.07 -28.06
C ARG A 48 -18.00 14.28 -27.15
N LYS A 49 -18.28 15.54 -26.78
CA LYS A 49 -19.41 15.87 -25.88
C LYS A 49 -20.76 15.41 -26.44
N GLU A 50 -20.95 15.53 -27.74
CA GLU A 50 -22.19 15.08 -28.42
C GLU A 50 -22.37 13.57 -28.35
N ALA A 51 -21.30 12.79 -28.43
CA ALA A 51 -21.35 11.33 -28.35
C ALA A 51 -21.64 10.84 -26.94
N THR A 52 -21.16 11.56 -25.91
CA THR A 52 -21.36 11.22 -24.50
C THR A 52 -22.61 11.87 -23.89
N GLY A 53 -23.38 12.62 -24.70
CA GLY A 53 -24.58 13.32 -24.23
C GLY A 53 -24.30 14.41 -23.18
N GLY A 54 -23.11 15.04 -23.24
CA GLY A 54 -22.74 16.19 -22.44
C GLY A 54 -22.13 15.88 -21.08
N LEU A 55 -21.63 14.66 -20.85
CA LEU A 55 -20.90 14.34 -19.62
C LEU A 55 -19.71 15.29 -19.45
N ASP A 56 -19.54 15.81 -18.23
CA ASP A 56 -18.43 16.69 -17.89
C ASP A 56 -17.14 15.90 -17.56
N ASP A 57 -16.03 16.61 -17.41
CA ASP A 57 -14.70 16.01 -17.14
C ASP A 57 -14.69 15.21 -15.83
N SER A 58 -15.39 15.69 -14.80
CA SER A 58 -15.46 14.99 -13.50
C SER A 58 -16.26 13.70 -13.59
N GLN A 59 -17.39 13.74 -14.31
CA GLN A 59 -18.21 12.55 -14.57
C GLN A 59 -17.47 11.54 -15.42
N LEU A 60 -16.72 11.97 -16.44
CA LEU A 60 -15.92 11.08 -17.29
C LEU A 60 -14.76 10.42 -16.54
N ARG A 61 -14.08 11.14 -15.64
CA ARG A 61 -13.02 10.57 -14.78
C ARG A 61 -13.58 9.53 -13.83
N LEU A 62 -14.70 9.84 -13.18
CA LEU A 62 -15.35 8.90 -12.27
C LEU A 62 -15.84 7.66 -13.03
N LEU A 63 -16.37 7.84 -14.25
CA LEU A 63 -16.78 6.75 -15.12
C LEU A 63 -15.60 5.83 -15.46
N ASP A 64 -14.46 6.38 -15.87
CA ASP A 64 -13.26 5.63 -16.22
C ASP A 64 -12.72 4.82 -15.04
N GLU A 65 -12.64 5.45 -13.85
CA GLU A 65 -12.24 4.77 -12.61
C GLU A 65 -13.19 3.62 -12.25
N ARG A 66 -14.51 3.89 -12.27
CA ARG A 66 -15.53 2.89 -11.94
C ARG A 66 -15.60 1.77 -12.95
N LEU A 67 -15.43 2.08 -14.24
CA LEU A 67 -15.37 1.09 -15.32
C LEU A 67 -14.23 0.09 -15.10
N GLY A 68 -13.03 0.60 -14.80
CA GLY A 68 -11.88 -0.23 -14.46
C GLY A 68 -12.16 -1.16 -13.27
N TYR A 69 -12.66 -0.60 -12.16
CA TYR A 69 -13.00 -1.36 -10.96
C TYR A 69 -14.06 -2.44 -11.22
N LEU A 70 -15.16 -2.10 -11.91
CA LEU A 70 -16.25 -3.05 -12.15
C LEU A 70 -15.86 -4.14 -13.13
N ARG A 71 -15.04 -3.86 -14.14
CA ARG A 71 -14.47 -4.87 -15.03
C ARG A 71 -13.62 -5.88 -14.28
N GLU A 72 -12.72 -5.40 -13.43
CA GLU A 72 -11.90 -6.27 -12.58
C GLU A 72 -12.76 -7.11 -11.60
N LEU A 73 -13.84 -6.54 -11.08
CA LEU A 73 -14.79 -7.25 -10.21
C LEU A 73 -15.48 -8.40 -10.96
N GLU A 74 -15.97 -8.14 -12.19
CA GLU A 74 -16.65 -9.16 -13.01
C GLU A 74 -15.70 -10.26 -13.50
N GLU A 75 -14.49 -9.89 -13.91
CA GLU A 75 -13.44 -10.85 -14.27
C GLU A 75 -13.11 -11.76 -13.08
N ARG A 76 -12.95 -11.16 -11.89
CA ARG A 76 -12.69 -11.91 -10.67
C ARG A 76 -13.85 -12.81 -10.31
N ARG A 77 -15.10 -12.35 -10.43
CA ARG A 77 -16.33 -13.14 -10.21
C ARG A 77 -16.38 -14.36 -11.12
N SER A 78 -16.15 -14.16 -12.40
CA SER A 78 -16.11 -15.24 -13.40
C SER A 78 -15.04 -16.27 -13.08
N SER A 79 -13.85 -15.83 -12.71
CA SER A 79 -12.74 -16.70 -12.31
C SER A 79 -13.08 -17.53 -11.06
N ILE A 80 -13.75 -16.94 -10.07
CA ILE A 80 -14.17 -17.62 -8.84
C ILE A 80 -15.24 -18.66 -9.13
N LEU A 81 -16.28 -18.30 -9.89
CA LEU A 81 -17.34 -19.23 -10.29
C LEU A 81 -16.76 -20.44 -11.03
N ALA A 82 -15.89 -20.21 -12.01
CA ALA A 82 -15.23 -21.28 -12.75
C ALA A 82 -14.36 -22.17 -11.85
N SER A 83 -13.63 -21.57 -10.89
CA SER A 83 -12.80 -22.33 -9.95
C SER A 83 -13.62 -23.23 -9.02
N ILE A 84 -14.79 -22.76 -8.53
CA ILE A 84 -15.67 -23.53 -7.65
C ILE A 84 -16.40 -24.62 -8.45
N ASP A 85 -16.80 -24.31 -9.68
CA ASP A 85 -17.46 -25.26 -10.58
C ASP A 85 -16.52 -26.43 -10.95
N GLN A 86 -15.26 -26.14 -11.28
CA GLN A 86 -14.23 -27.17 -11.52
C GLN A 86 -14.01 -28.10 -10.33
N GLN A 87 -14.28 -27.62 -9.10
CA GLN A 87 -14.23 -28.45 -7.88
C GLN A 87 -15.52 -29.28 -7.66
N GLY A 88 -16.54 -29.10 -8.51
CA GLY A 88 -17.86 -29.74 -8.35
C GLY A 88 -18.63 -29.27 -7.11
N ARG A 89 -18.33 -28.07 -6.60
CA ARG A 89 -18.88 -27.54 -5.34
C ARG A 89 -19.78 -26.31 -5.53
N LEU A 90 -20.05 -25.91 -6.77
CA LEU A 90 -20.90 -24.76 -7.08
C LEU A 90 -22.38 -25.16 -6.94
N THR A 91 -23.05 -24.63 -5.89
CA THR A 91 -24.51 -24.77 -5.75
C THR A 91 -25.21 -23.56 -6.34
N ALA A 92 -26.53 -23.68 -6.60
CA ALA A 92 -27.34 -22.59 -7.16
C ALA A 92 -27.39 -21.37 -6.20
N GLU A 93 -27.49 -21.65 -4.90
CA GLU A 93 -27.49 -20.63 -3.85
C GLU A 93 -26.16 -19.87 -3.79
N LEU A 94 -25.03 -20.59 -3.77
CA LEU A 94 -23.70 -19.98 -3.77
C LEU A 94 -23.44 -19.16 -5.03
N ALA A 95 -23.86 -19.65 -6.19
CA ALA A 95 -23.76 -18.92 -7.46
C ALA A 95 -24.58 -17.62 -7.42
N ALA A 96 -25.74 -17.63 -6.77
CA ALA A 96 -26.57 -16.44 -6.57
C ALA A 96 -25.91 -15.45 -5.61
N GLU A 97 -25.34 -15.90 -4.49
CA GLU A 97 -24.61 -15.06 -3.54
C GLU A 97 -23.37 -14.42 -4.16
N ILE A 98 -22.53 -15.20 -4.86
CA ILE A 98 -21.36 -14.70 -5.59
C ILE A 98 -21.78 -13.68 -6.65
N SER A 99 -22.92 -13.93 -7.33
CA SER A 99 -23.45 -13.02 -8.34
C SER A 99 -23.99 -11.72 -7.75
N ALA A 100 -24.49 -11.74 -6.53
CA ALA A 100 -25.01 -10.58 -5.82
C ALA A 100 -23.91 -9.77 -5.09
N ALA A 101 -22.69 -10.32 -4.95
CA ALA A 101 -21.59 -9.62 -4.29
C ALA A 101 -21.29 -8.28 -5.01
N ASP A 102 -21.35 -7.19 -4.28
CA ASP A 102 -21.24 -5.81 -4.80
C ASP A 102 -19.81 -5.25 -4.78
N ASN A 103 -18.88 -5.93 -4.09
CA ASN A 103 -17.50 -5.52 -3.96
C ASN A 103 -16.54 -6.72 -3.95
N LYS A 104 -15.25 -6.43 -4.18
CA LYS A 104 -14.20 -7.48 -4.22
C LYS A 104 -14.05 -8.20 -2.88
N GLN A 105 -14.26 -7.49 -1.76
CA GLN A 105 -14.09 -8.06 -0.43
C GLN A 105 -15.12 -9.16 -0.15
N ARG A 106 -16.41 -8.87 -0.37
CA ARG A 106 -17.48 -9.87 -0.23
C ARG A 106 -17.24 -11.07 -1.13
N LEU A 107 -16.74 -10.82 -2.34
CA LEU A 107 -16.44 -11.86 -3.31
C LEU A 107 -15.31 -12.80 -2.83
N GLU A 108 -14.24 -12.23 -2.26
CA GLU A 108 -13.13 -13.01 -1.69
C GLU A 108 -13.56 -13.77 -0.43
N ASP A 109 -14.41 -13.19 0.43
CA ASP A 109 -14.94 -13.86 1.62
C ASP A 109 -15.76 -15.10 1.22
N LEU A 110 -16.63 -15.00 0.20
CA LEU A 110 -17.41 -16.12 -0.32
C LEU A 110 -16.51 -17.20 -0.97
N TYR A 111 -15.39 -16.80 -1.58
CA TYR A 111 -14.44 -17.72 -2.19
C TYR A 111 -13.53 -18.42 -1.19
N LEU A 112 -13.31 -17.84 0.00
CA LEU A 112 -12.31 -18.29 0.96
C LEU A 112 -12.39 -19.80 1.31
N PRO A 113 -13.58 -20.41 1.50
CA PRO A 113 -13.72 -21.85 1.76
C PRO A 113 -13.33 -22.75 0.57
N TYR A 114 -13.32 -22.19 -0.64
CA TYR A 114 -13.08 -22.91 -1.92
C TYR A 114 -11.70 -22.65 -2.50
N LYS A 115 -10.99 -21.66 -1.93
CA LYS A 115 -9.66 -21.28 -2.42
C LYS A 115 -8.68 -22.45 -2.26
N PRO A 116 -7.96 -22.87 -3.34
CA PRO A 116 -6.97 -23.91 -3.24
C PRO A 116 -5.90 -23.57 -2.19
N LYS A 117 -5.74 -24.43 -1.20
CA LYS A 117 -4.81 -24.24 -0.08
C LYS A 117 -3.67 -25.23 -0.16
N ARG A 118 -2.51 -24.85 0.37
CA ARG A 118 -1.47 -25.82 0.70
C ARG A 118 -2.01 -26.77 1.78
N ARG A 119 -1.52 -28.01 1.83
CA ARG A 119 -1.93 -29.00 2.82
C ARG A 119 -1.82 -28.44 4.24
N SER A 120 -2.97 -28.06 4.81
CA SER A 120 -3.10 -27.44 6.13
C SER A 120 -3.25 -28.50 7.21
N LYS A 121 -3.03 -28.14 8.49
CA LYS A 121 -3.33 -29.03 9.63
C LYS A 121 -4.80 -29.45 9.65
N ALA A 122 -5.72 -28.57 9.27
CA ALA A 122 -7.12 -28.89 9.15
C ALA A 122 -7.39 -29.90 8.01
N GLN A 123 -6.69 -29.77 6.89
CA GLN A 123 -6.80 -30.75 5.79
C GLN A 123 -6.30 -32.13 6.21
N ILE A 124 -5.17 -32.22 6.93
CA ILE A 124 -4.68 -33.49 7.49
C ILE A 124 -5.71 -34.11 8.44
N ALA A 125 -6.31 -33.31 9.31
CA ALA A 125 -7.36 -33.77 10.23
C ALA A 125 -8.63 -34.23 9.48
N ARG A 126 -8.98 -33.58 8.38
CA ARG A 126 -10.10 -33.97 7.51
C ARG A 126 -9.83 -35.30 6.82
N GLU A 127 -8.64 -35.49 6.27
CA GLU A 127 -8.20 -36.75 5.65
C GLU A 127 -8.14 -37.89 6.66
N ALA A 128 -7.82 -37.61 7.92
CA ALA A 128 -7.86 -38.56 9.02
C ALA A 128 -9.27 -38.88 9.57
N GLY A 129 -10.32 -38.25 9.01
CA GLY A 129 -11.72 -38.55 9.39
C GLY A 129 -12.18 -37.87 10.68
N LEU A 130 -11.54 -36.75 11.13
CA LEU A 130 -11.88 -36.08 12.39
C LEU A 130 -13.06 -35.09 12.29
N VAL A 131 -13.65 -34.90 11.10
CA VAL A 131 -14.80 -33.99 10.90
C VAL A 131 -15.99 -34.34 11.79
N PRO A 132 -16.45 -35.65 11.88
CA PRO A 132 -17.59 -35.98 12.73
C PRO A 132 -17.36 -35.67 14.21
N LEU A 133 -16.14 -35.82 14.72
CA LEU A 133 -15.78 -35.46 16.09
C LEU A 133 -15.93 -33.95 16.33
N ALA A 134 -15.39 -33.13 15.42
CA ALA A 134 -15.48 -31.68 15.52
C ALA A 134 -16.94 -31.21 15.50
N GLU A 135 -17.77 -31.76 14.63
CA GLU A 135 -19.19 -31.45 14.51
C GLU A 135 -19.97 -31.92 15.74
N LEU A 136 -19.70 -33.14 16.24
CA LEU A 136 -20.35 -33.68 17.45
C LEU A 136 -20.10 -32.76 18.66
N LEU A 137 -18.82 -32.39 18.91
CA LEU A 137 -18.47 -31.54 20.05
C LEU A 137 -19.09 -30.15 19.95
N LEU A 138 -19.24 -29.60 18.75
CA LEU A 138 -19.89 -28.32 18.54
C LEU A 138 -21.42 -28.41 18.72
N ALA A 139 -22.05 -29.43 18.17
CA ALA A 139 -23.53 -29.61 18.21
C ALA A 139 -24.03 -30.11 19.56
N ALA A 140 -23.27 -30.99 20.22
CA ALA A 140 -23.63 -31.63 21.48
C ALA A 140 -22.52 -31.48 22.55
N PRO A 141 -22.32 -30.28 23.13
CA PRO A 141 -21.24 -29.98 24.07
C PRO A 141 -21.28 -30.73 25.42
N THR A 142 -22.31 -31.54 25.65
CA THR A 142 -22.42 -32.43 26.82
C THR A 142 -21.46 -33.63 26.77
N HIS A 143 -20.97 -33.98 25.59
CA HIS A 143 -20.00 -35.06 25.41
C HIS A 143 -18.63 -34.63 25.94
N SER A 144 -17.92 -35.59 26.60
CA SER A 144 -16.54 -35.36 27.01
C SER A 144 -15.60 -35.36 25.79
N PRO A 145 -14.86 -34.29 25.54
CA PRO A 145 -13.92 -34.26 24.43
C PRO A 145 -12.92 -35.41 24.44
N GLU A 146 -12.37 -35.72 25.61
CA GLU A 146 -11.35 -36.76 25.78
C GLU A 146 -11.93 -38.14 25.51
N ALA A 147 -13.13 -38.41 26.01
CA ALA A 147 -13.80 -39.70 25.81
C ALA A 147 -14.18 -39.93 24.34
N GLU A 148 -14.66 -38.91 23.68
CA GLU A 148 -15.00 -39.00 22.25
C GLU A 148 -13.74 -39.09 21.37
N ALA A 149 -12.68 -38.34 21.69
CA ALA A 149 -11.43 -38.38 20.97
C ALA A 149 -10.77 -39.78 20.94
N ALA A 150 -10.95 -40.56 22.01
CA ALA A 150 -10.42 -41.92 22.08
C ALA A 150 -10.96 -42.83 20.97
N ARG A 151 -12.09 -42.53 20.36
CA ARG A 151 -12.67 -43.29 19.24
C ARG A 151 -12.06 -43.01 17.89
N TYR A 152 -11.25 -41.93 17.81
CA TYR A 152 -10.67 -41.40 16.56
C TYR A 152 -9.14 -41.48 16.53
N LEU A 153 -8.55 -42.34 17.39
CA LEU A 153 -7.10 -42.52 17.40
C LEU A 153 -6.62 -43.16 16.06
N ASN A 154 -5.65 -42.53 15.44
CA ASN A 154 -5.06 -42.97 14.18
C ASN A 154 -3.57 -42.60 14.17
N PRO A 155 -2.70 -43.50 14.76
CA PRO A 155 -1.28 -43.25 14.84
C PRO A 155 -0.62 -43.04 13.47
N ASP A 156 -1.08 -43.79 12.44
CA ASP A 156 -0.53 -43.72 11.09
C ASP A 156 -0.74 -42.36 10.43
N ALA A 157 -1.83 -41.69 10.78
CA ALA A 157 -2.13 -40.33 10.33
C ALA A 157 -1.57 -39.22 11.26
N GLY A 158 -0.80 -39.62 12.32
CA GLY A 158 -0.22 -38.67 13.27
C GLY A 158 -1.12 -38.31 14.46
N PHE A 159 -2.21 -39.03 14.68
CA PHE A 159 -3.18 -38.84 15.77
C PHE A 159 -3.10 -40.03 16.77
N ALA A 160 -1.96 -40.13 17.43
CA ALA A 160 -1.65 -41.25 18.30
C ALA A 160 -2.32 -41.20 19.69
N ASP A 161 -2.74 -40.01 20.13
CA ASP A 161 -3.34 -39.78 21.44
C ASP A 161 -4.57 -38.83 21.33
N ALA A 162 -5.38 -38.80 22.40
CA ALA A 162 -6.58 -37.98 22.46
C ALA A 162 -6.28 -36.45 22.30
N ARG A 163 -5.09 -36.02 22.74
CA ARG A 163 -4.69 -34.62 22.61
C ARG A 163 -4.44 -34.24 21.15
N SER A 164 -3.70 -35.04 20.40
CA SER A 164 -3.47 -34.81 18.96
C SER A 164 -4.76 -34.86 18.16
N VAL A 165 -5.70 -35.78 18.49
CA VAL A 165 -7.04 -35.85 17.90
C VAL A 165 -7.84 -34.59 18.18
N LEU A 166 -7.88 -34.13 19.43
CA LEU A 166 -8.58 -32.88 19.81
C LEU A 166 -7.94 -31.64 19.17
N ASP A 167 -6.63 -31.61 19.03
CA ASP A 167 -5.96 -30.52 18.31
C ASP A 167 -6.32 -30.55 16.81
N GLY A 168 -6.43 -31.73 16.20
CA GLY A 168 -6.92 -31.90 14.83
C GLY A 168 -8.36 -31.40 14.66
N ALA A 169 -9.27 -31.82 15.56
CA ALA A 169 -10.67 -31.36 15.57
C ALA A 169 -10.77 -29.84 15.78
N ARG A 170 -9.92 -29.27 16.65
CA ARG A 170 -9.81 -27.81 16.85
C ARG A 170 -9.40 -27.09 15.56
N GLN A 171 -8.42 -27.61 14.81
CA GLN A 171 -8.01 -27.00 13.54
C GLN A 171 -9.15 -26.97 12.51
N LEU A 172 -10.01 -28.00 12.48
CA LEU A 172 -11.20 -28.01 11.62
C LEU A 172 -12.19 -26.94 12.01
N LEU A 173 -12.50 -26.78 13.30
CA LEU A 173 -13.42 -25.73 13.77
C LEU A 173 -12.82 -24.33 13.57
N MET A 174 -11.53 -24.14 13.84
CA MET A 174 -10.86 -22.85 13.60
C MET A 174 -10.88 -22.46 12.11
N GLU A 175 -10.73 -23.44 11.20
CA GLU A 175 -10.88 -23.20 9.76
C GLU A 175 -12.31 -22.81 9.42
N ARG A 176 -13.31 -23.57 9.90
CA ARG A 176 -14.74 -23.29 9.70
C ARG A 176 -15.13 -21.88 10.19
N PHE A 177 -14.64 -21.46 11.37
CA PHE A 177 -14.93 -20.14 11.92
C PHE A 177 -14.26 -19.02 11.11
N ALA A 178 -13.03 -19.25 10.64
CA ALA A 178 -12.28 -18.27 9.85
C ALA A 178 -12.74 -18.13 8.40
N GLU A 179 -13.65 -19.01 7.94
CA GLU A 179 -14.15 -19.05 6.57
C GLU A 179 -15.64 -18.74 6.47
N ASP A 180 -16.28 -18.33 7.58
CA ASP A 180 -17.67 -17.88 7.56
C ASP A 180 -17.75 -16.43 7.06
N PRO A 181 -18.33 -16.16 5.87
CA PRO A 181 -18.31 -14.84 5.25
C PRO A 181 -19.12 -13.80 6.04
N GLU A 182 -20.20 -14.23 6.70
CA GLU A 182 -21.05 -13.34 7.50
C GLU A 182 -20.32 -12.89 8.77
N LEU A 183 -19.66 -13.84 9.44
CA LEU A 183 -18.83 -13.54 10.60
C LEU A 183 -17.69 -12.60 10.24
N LEU A 184 -16.98 -12.83 9.13
CA LEU A 184 -15.89 -11.97 8.69
C LEU A 184 -16.38 -10.55 8.40
N ALA A 185 -17.55 -10.40 7.75
CA ALA A 185 -18.14 -9.10 7.49
C ALA A 185 -18.51 -8.37 8.80
N GLU A 186 -19.13 -9.08 9.77
CA GLU A 186 -19.47 -8.52 11.09
C GLU A 186 -18.22 -8.09 11.87
N LEU A 187 -17.21 -8.95 11.94
CA LEU A 187 -15.96 -8.66 12.65
C LEU A 187 -15.20 -7.50 12.01
N ARG A 188 -15.15 -7.43 10.69
CA ARG A 188 -14.55 -6.33 9.94
C ARG A 188 -15.21 -5.00 10.28
N SER A 189 -16.54 -4.93 10.19
CA SER A 189 -17.29 -3.72 10.53
C SER A 189 -17.07 -3.30 11.98
N HIS A 190 -16.99 -4.28 12.89
CA HIS A 190 -16.69 -3.99 14.29
C HIS A 190 -15.29 -3.44 14.49
N LEU A 191 -14.27 -4.02 13.84
CA LEU A 191 -12.88 -3.55 13.91
C LEU A 191 -12.70 -2.19 13.24
N GLU A 192 -13.43 -1.91 12.15
CA GLU A 192 -13.41 -0.58 11.54
C GLU A 192 -13.96 0.49 12.47
N ALA A 193 -15.06 0.19 13.17
CA ALA A 193 -15.74 1.14 14.05
C ALA A 193 -15.02 1.37 15.38
N HIS A 194 -14.38 0.32 15.95
CA HIS A 194 -13.81 0.31 17.32
C HIS A 194 -12.32 0.00 17.35
N GLY A 195 -11.69 -0.13 16.19
CA GLY A 195 -10.27 -0.44 16.09
C GLY A 195 -9.40 0.80 16.20
N HIS A 196 -8.29 0.68 16.91
CA HIS A 196 -7.24 1.69 17.02
C HIS A 196 -5.95 1.16 16.44
N LEU A 197 -5.29 1.97 15.62
CA LEU A 197 -3.93 1.69 15.17
C LEU A 197 -2.96 2.20 16.22
N LYS A 198 -2.29 1.27 16.90
CA LYS A 198 -1.21 1.57 17.82
C LYS A 198 0.14 1.44 17.11
N SER A 199 1.01 2.41 17.35
CA SER A 199 2.41 2.40 16.92
C SER A 199 3.32 2.41 18.12
N SER A 200 4.39 1.66 18.04
CA SER A 200 5.50 1.68 19.00
C SER A 200 6.83 1.61 18.25
N VAL A 201 7.87 2.22 18.85
CA VAL A 201 9.23 2.08 18.30
C VAL A 201 9.75 0.65 18.50
N VAL A 202 10.48 0.12 17.52
CA VAL A 202 11.16 -1.17 17.66
C VAL A 202 12.28 -1.03 18.69
N SER A 203 12.27 -1.89 19.72
CA SER A 203 13.25 -1.84 20.82
C SER A 203 14.69 -1.81 20.29
N GLY A 204 15.48 -0.87 20.82
CA GLY A 204 16.88 -0.65 20.43
C GLY A 204 17.09 0.18 19.15
N LYS A 205 16.02 0.70 18.53
CA LYS A 205 16.10 1.55 17.31
C LYS A 205 15.68 2.99 17.54
N GLU A 206 15.58 3.44 18.78
CA GLU A 206 15.06 4.76 19.15
C GLU A 206 15.88 5.89 18.49
N SER A 207 17.21 5.75 18.43
CA SER A 207 18.11 6.74 17.79
C SER A 207 17.96 6.79 16.28
N GLU A 208 17.83 5.63 15.62
CA GLU A 208 17.60 5.54 14.18
C GLU A 208 16.23 6.07 13.77
N ALA A 209 15.25 5.86 14.66
CA ALA A 209 13.86 6.23 14.46
C ALA A 209 13.54 7.70 14.83
N ALA A 210 14.52 8.53 15.19
CA ALA A 210 14.31 9.90 15.70
C ALA A 210 13.35 10.74 14.83
N LYS A 211 13.33 10.55 13.51
CA LYS A 211 12.39 11.23 12.59
C LYS A 211 10.92 10.79 12.74
N PHE A 212 10.67 9.71 13.49
CA PHE A 212 9.34 9.18 13.80
C PHE A 212 9.01 9.31 15.30
N GLN A 213 9.69 10.18 16.04
CA GLN A 213 9.56 10.32 17.49
C GLN A 213 8.10 10.52 17.94
N ASP A 214 7.30 11.27 17.17
CA ASP A 214 5.88 11.51 17.44
C ASP A 214 5.03 10.23 17.39
N TYR A 215 5.57 9.14 16.84
CA TYR A 215 4.89 7.85 16.66
C TYR A 215 5.46 6.73 17.53
N PHE A 216 6.32 7.03 18.52
CA PHE A 216 6.93 6.02 19.39
C PHE A 216 5.94 5.37 20.36
N ASP A 217 4.94 6.15 20.81
CA ASP A 217 3.79 5.67 21.56
C ASP A 217 2.56 6.44 21.08
N TYR A 218 2.01 5.97 19.99
CA TYR A 218 0.91 6.62 19.29
C TYR A 218 -0.27 5.67 19.15
N SER A 219 -1.49 6.17 19.35
CA SER A 219 -2.72 5.41 19.15
C SER A 219 -3.82 6.33 18.62
N GLU A 220 -4.48 5.94 17.54
CA GLU A 220 -5.61 6.69 16.96
C GLU A 220 -6.64 5.72 16.35
N ALA A 221 -7.93 6.10 16.43
CA ALA A 221 -9.01 5.30 15.84
C ALA A 221 -8.82 5.14 14.33
N LEU A 222 -9.01 3.93 13.82
CA LEU A 222 -8.68 3.53 12.43
C LEU A 222 -9.37 4.40 11.37
N LEU A 223 -10.61 4.84 11.65
CA LEU A 223 -11.38 5.72 10.74
C LEU A 223 -10.96 7.18 10.83
N ALA A 224 -10.34 7.61 11.93
CA ALA A 224 -9.99 9.00 12.18
C ALA A 224 -8.57 9.37 11.71
N ILE A 225 -7.72 8.37 11.43
CA ILE A 225 -6.32 8.61 11.08
C ILE A 225 -6.20 9.42 9.79
N PRO A 226 -5.59 10.62 9.81
CA PRO A 226 -5.34 11.39 8.61
C PRO A 226 -4.33 10.69 7.69
N SER A 227 -4.50 10.86 6.38
CA SER A 227 -3.69 10.19 5.34
C SER A 227 -2.19 10.40 5.51
N HIS A 228 -1.74 11.62 5.84
CA HIS A 228 -0.32 11.93 6.03
C HIS A 228 0.28 11.19 7.24
N ARG A 229 -0.49 10.99 8.33
CA ARG A 229 -0.05 10.21 9.50
C ARG A 229 -0.01 8.73 9.18
N ALA A 230 -1.06 8.20 8.52
CA ALA A 230 -1.08 6.81 8.07
C ALA A 230 0.14 6.48 7.19
N LEU A 231 0.48 7.34 6.23
CA LEU A 231 1.66 7.15 5.37
C LEU A 231 2.97 7.22 6.16
N ALA A 232 3.10 8.12 7.16
CA ALA A 232 4.26 8.19 8.03
C ALA A 232 4.43 6.90 8.85
N LEU A 233 3.33 6.37 9.43
CA LEU A 233 3.31 5.11 10.17
C LEU A 233 3.72 3.92 9.29
N PHE A 234 3.14 3.80 8.10
CA PHE A 234 3.51 2.73 7.15
C PHE A 234 4.96 2.85 6.67
N ARG A 235 5.46 4.06 6.49
CA ARG A 235 6.87 4.29 6.15
C ARG A 235 7.78 3.83 7.29
N GLY A 236 7.49 4.21 8.53
CA GLY A 236 8.26 3.76 9.71
C GLY A 236 8.26 2.25 9.87
N ARG A 237 7.13 1.58 9.61
CA ARG A 237 7.03 0.12 9.59
C ARG A 237 7.87 -0.50 8.46
N ASN A 238 7.81 0.04 7.25
CA ASN A 238 8.57 -0.48 6.10
C ASN A 238 10.08 -0.32 6.27
N GLU A 239 10.51 0.75 6.97
CA GLU A 239 11.91 0.96 7.35
C GLU A 239 12.33 0.08 8.55
N GLY A 240 11.40 -0.70 9.13
CA GLY A 240 11.65 -1.57 10.28
C GLY A 240 11.95 -0.82 11.57
N LEU A 241 11.46 0.41 11.69
CA LEU A 241 11.67 1.32 12.84
C LEU A 241 10.45 1.40 13.76
N LEU A 242 9.24 1.21 13.20
CA LEU A 242 7.98 1.19 13.94
C LEU A 242 7.31 -0.17 13.82
N GLN A 243 6.66 -0.59 14.91
CA GLN A 243 5.75 -1.72 14.96
C GLN A 243 4.33 -1.19 15.03
N LEU A 244 3.46 -1.67 14.12
CA LEU A 244 2.05 -1.32 14.09
C LEU A 244 1.21 -2.51 14.53
N THR A 245 0.21 -2.25 15.36
CA THR A 245 -0.72 -3.26 15.88
C THR A 245 -2.13 -2.68 15.91
N LEU A 246 -3.10 -3.46 15.49
CA LEU A 246 -4.51 -3.11 15.61
C LEU A 246 -5.04 -3.57 16.98
N LEU A 247 -5.53 -2.64 17.78
CA LEU A 247 -6.13 -2.88 19.09
C LEU A 247 -7.60 -2.47 19.06
N LEU A 248 -8.41 -3.04 19.95
CA LEU A 248 -9.78 -2.59 20.19
C LEU A 248 -9.81 -1.59 21.35
N ASP A 249 -10.88 -0.79 21.43
CA ASP A 249 -11.16 0.09 22.56
C ASP A 249 -11.03 -0.65 23.89
N SER A 250 -11.53 -1.90 23.94
CA SER A 250 -11.44 -2.78 25.11
C SER A 250 -10.02 -3.16 25.52
N ASP A 251 -9.08 -3.17 24.58
CA ASP A 251 -7.67 -3.50 24.83
C ASP A 251 -6.90 -2.28 25.35
N LEU A 252 -7.43 -1.07 25.12
CA LEU A 252 -6.85 0.20 25.57
C LEU A 252 -7.33 0.61 26.96
N ASP A 253 -8.46 0.09 27.43
CA ASP A 253 -9.02 0.40 28.75
C ASP A 253 -8.52 -0.61 29.80
N PRO A 254 -7.67 -0.20 30.77
CA PRO A 254 -7.21 -1.08 31.85
C PRO A 254 -8.35 -1.66 32.69
N GLY A 255 -9.50 -0.97 32.77
CA GLY A 255 -10.68 -1.43 33.51
C GLY A 255 -11.37 -2.62 32.87
N GLN A 256 -11.11 -2.89 31.61
CA GLN A 256 -11.65 -4.02 30.86
C GLN A 256 -10.65 -5.19 30.73
N ALA A 257 -9.48 -5.05 31.32
CA ALA A 257 -8.48 -6.11 31.33
C ALA A 257 -9.04 -7.37 32.03
N GLY A 258 -9.20 -8.45 31.27
CA GLY A 258 -9.77 -9.71 31.75
C GLY A 258 -11.22 -9.96 31.34
N LEU A 259 -11.92 -9.01 30.75
CA LEU A 259 -13.18 -9.27 30.07
C LEU A 259 -12.96 -10.07 28.78
N ARG A 260 -13.98 -10.81 28.37
CA ARG A 260 -13.93 -11.56 27.12
C ARG A 260 -13.82 -10.60 25.93
N ASN A 261 -12.88 -10.86 25.02
CA ASN A 261 -12.71 -10.05 23.81
C ASN A 261 -14.04 -9.97 23.02
N PRO A 262 -14.50 -8.78 22.61
CA PRO A 262 -15.75 -8.62 21.86
C PRO A 262 -15.82 -9.43 20.57
N CYS A 263 -14.70 -9.63 19.89
CA CYS A 263 -14.64 -10.47 18.69
C CYS A 263 -14.78 -11.96 19.02
N GLU A 264 -14.15 -12.44 20.10
CA GLU A 264 -14.37 -13.81 20.59
C GLU A 264 -15.83 -14.06 20.98
N THR A 265 -16.50 -13.06 21.55
CA THR A 265 -17.93 -13.13 21.89
C THR A 265 -18.81 -13.27 20.64
N ARG A 266 -18.52 -12.51 19.56
CA ARG A 266 -19.25 -12.62 18.27
C ARG A 266 -19.05 -13.97 17.62
N ILE A 267 -17.83 -14.49 17.60
CA ILE A 267 -17.54 -15.84 17.11
C ILE A 267 -18.35 -16.88 17.91
N ALA A 268 -18.33 -16.77 19.24
CA ALA A 268 -19.06 -17.70 20.10
C ALA A 268 -20.58 -17.65 19.85
N LEU A 269 -21.16 -16.46 19.70
CA LEU A 269 -22.59 -16.28 19.39
C LEU A 269 -22.95 -16.88 18.03
N ARG A 270 -22.16 -16.61 16.99
CA ARG A 270 -22.40 -17.12 15.64
C ARG A 270 -22.47 -18.64 15.58
N PHE A 271 -21.63 -19.33 16.33
CA PHE A 271 -21.56 -20.79 16.35
C PHE A 271 -22.23 -21.45 17.56
N GLY A 272 -22.98 -20.70 18.39
CA GLY A 272 -23.72 -21.23 19.52
C GLY A 272 -22.83 -21.72 20.68
N VAL A 273 -21.58 -21.27 20.78
CA VAL A 273 -20.66 -21.65 21.84
C VAL A 273 -20.97 -20.86 23.10
N GLN A 274 -21.35 -21.56 24.16
CA GLN A 274 -21.76 -20.97 25.46
C GLN A 274 -21.14 -21.76 26.59
N GLU A 275 -20.67 -21.07 27.64
CA GLU A 275 -20.17 -21.66 28.87
C GLU A 275 -21.33 -21.91 29.84
N ARG A 276 -21.85 -23.13 29.85
CA ARG A 276 -22.96 -23.59 30.73
C ARG A 276 -22.52 -24.69 31.70
N GLY A 277 -21.24 -24.96 31.83
CA GLY A 277 -20.71 -26.03 32.66
C GLY A 277 -20.78 -27.42 32.04
N ARG A 278 -20.97 -27.54 30.72
CA ARG A 278 -20.96 -28.81 29.98
C ARG A 278 -19.53 -29.28 29.71
N ALA A 279 -19.32 -30.54 29.45
CA ALA A 279 -18.01 -31.16 29.33
C ALA A 279 -17.10 -30.52 28.25
N ALA A 280 -17.68 -30.16 27.09
CA ALA A 280 -16.90 -29.56 25.98
C ALA A 280 -16.81 -28.04 26.02
N ASP A 281 -17.51 -27.34 26.94
CA ASP A 281 -17.62 -25.88 26.94
C ASP A 281 -16.26 -25.19 27.00
N LYS A 282 -15.39 -25.63 27.89
CA LYS A 282 -14.02 -25.07 28.02
C LYS A 282 -13.21 -25.28 26.73
N TRP A 283 -13.25 -26.48 26.17
CA TRP A 283 -12.51 -26.82 24.95
C TRP A 283 -13.02 -25.97 23.76
N LEU A 284 -14.33 -25.76 23.64
CA LEU A 284 -14.94 -24.91 22.62
C LEU A 284 -14.58 -23.43 22.82
N ALA A 285 -14.63 -22.94 24.06
CA ALA A 285 -14.22 -21.55 24.38
C ALA A 285 -12.75 -21.29 24.03
N ASP A 286 -11.87 -22.24 24.34
CA ASP A 286 -10.47 -22.19 23.95
C ASP A 286 -10.32 -22.24 22.41
N THR A 287 -11.13 -23.03 21.72
CA THR A 287 -11.14 -23.12 20.25
C THR A 287 -11.55 -21.78 19.63
N VAL A 288 -12.56 -21.09 20.16
CA VAL A 288 -12.95 -19.73 19.74
C VAL A 288 -11.81 -18.75 19.92
N ARG A 289 -11.17 -18.76 21.11
CA ARG A 289 -10.03 -17.89 21.41
C ARG A 289 -8.85 -18.11 20.45
N TRP A 290 -8.54 -19.36 20.10
CA TRP A 290 -7.46 -19.69 19.17
C TRP A 290 -7.82 -19.31 17.74
N ALA A 291 -9.09 -19.53 17.32
CA ALA A 291 -9.57 -19.09 16.01
C ALA A 291 -9.39 -17.58 15.83
N TRP A 292 -9.78 -16.80 16.83
CA TRP A 292 -9.59 -15.36 16.83
C TRP A 292 -8.11 -14.99 16.75
N ARG A 293 -7.30 -15.40 17.72
CA ARG A 293 -5.92 -14.95 17.88
C ARG A 293 -4.96 -15.39 16.79
N ILE A 294 -5.17 -16.58 16.21
CA ILE A 294 -4.19 -17.19 15.30
C ILE A 294 -4.59 -17.02 13.83
N ARG A 295 -5.89 -16.94 13.54
CA ARG A 295 -6.36 -16.91 12.14
C ARG A 295 -7.09 -15.64 11.79
N ILE A 296 -8.19 -15.34 12.51
CA ILE A 296 -9.10 -14.28 12.10
C ILE A 296 -8.50 -12.90 12.33
N SER A 297 -7.92 -12.63 13.51
CA SER A 297 -7.35 -11.32 13.82
C SER A 297 -6.24 -10.91 12.85
N GLN A 298 -5.31 -11.82 12.54
CA GLN A 298 -4.21 -11.54 11.61
C GLN A 298 -4.69 -11.29 10.18
N HIS A 299 -5.72 -12.03 9.75
CA HIS A 299 -6.33 -11.84 8.44
C HIS A 299 -6.98 -10.46 8.34
N LEU A 300 -7.86 -10.12 9.29
CA LEU A 300 -8.58 -8.84 9.30
C LEU A 300 -7.63 -7.65 9.54
N GLU A 301 -6.62 -7.79 10.40
CA GLU A 301 -5.61 -6.75 10.59
C GLU A 301 -4.86 -6.43 9.29
N THR A 302 -4.41 -7.47 8.58
CA THR A 302 -3.70 -7.30 7.30
C THR A 302 -4.60 -6.61 6.28
N GLU A 303 -5.84 -7.01 6.20
CA GLU A 303 -6.84 -6.45 5.29
C GLU A 303 -7.13 -4.97 5.62
N LEU A 304 -7.46 -4.66 6.87
CA LEU A 304 -7.82 -3.31 7.31
C LEU A 304 -6.64 -2.33 7.17
N LEU A 305 -5.42 -2.78 7.48
CA LEU A 305 -4.22 -1.96 7.28
C LEU A 305 -3.92 -1.74 5.79
N SER A 306 -4.18 -2.74 4.95
CA SER A 306 -4.05 -2.58 3.49
C SER A 306 -5.06 -1.57 2.95
N GLY A 307 -6.32 -1.64 3.40
CA GLY A 307 -7.37 -0.68 3.04
C GLY A 307 -7.08 0.74 3.54
N LEU A 308 -6.58 0.89 4.77
CA LEU A 308 -6.14 2.19 5.30
C LEU A 308 -5.01 2.78 4.44
N ARG A 309 -4.04 1.96 4.07
CA ARG A 309 -2.93 2.39 3.23
C ARG A 309 -3.40 2.84 1.86
N GLU A 310 -4.27 2.09 1.21
CA GLU A 310 -4.82 2.43 -0.11
C GLU A 310 -5.60 3.76 -0.05
N ARG A 311 -6.46 3.95 0.96
CA ARG A 311 -7.15 5.23 1.17
C ARG A 311 -6.19 6.39 1.36
N ALA A 312 -5.13 6.19 2.16
CA ALA A 312 -4.13 7.23 2.44
C ALA A 312 -3.30 7.59 1.20
N GLU A 313 -2.92 6.60 0.38
CA GLU A 313 -2.20 6.80 -0.89
C GLU A 313 -3.08 7.55 -1.90
N ASN A 314 -4.34 7.18 -2.06
CA ASN A 314 -5.29 7.84 -2.96
C ASN A 314 -5.53 9.31 -2.55
N GLU A 315 -5.71 9.58 -1.27
CA GLU A 315 -5.87 10.94 -0.77
C GLU A 315 -4.60 11.78 -0.97
N ALA A 316 -3.41 11.21 -0.74
CA ALA A 316 -2.15 11.90 -1.01
C ALA A 316 -2.00 12.27 -2.49
N ILE A 317 -2.39 11.37 -3.40
CA ILE A 317 -2.38 11.63 -4.85
C ILE A 317 -3.36 12.76 -5.19
N ARG A 318 -4.57 12.74 -4.60
CA ARG A 318 -5.58 13.78 -4.80
C ARG A 318 -5.09 15.16 -4.33
N VAL A 319 -4.52 15.23 -3.13
CA VAL A 319 -3.95 16.48 -2.58
C VAL A 319 -2.79 16.98 -3.44
N PHE A 320 -1.92 16.07 -3.87
CA PHE A 320 -0.82 16.42 -4.78
C PHE A 320 -1.34 17.00 -6.10
N GLY A 321 -2.35 16.36 -6.70
CA GLY A 321 -3.00 16.84 -7.93
C GLY A 321 -3.60 18.24 -7.77
N SER A 322 -4.30 18.49 -6.65
CA SER A 322 -4.85 19.81 -6.34
C SER A 322 -3.76 20.88 -6.19
N ASN A 323 -2.69 20.57 -5.44
CA ASN A 323 -1.58 21.50 -5.26
C ASN A 323 -0.86 21.79 -6.58
N LEU A 324 -0.72 20.78 -7.44
CA LEU A 324 -0.13 20.94 -8.76
C LEU A 324 -1.00 21.83 -9.67
N HIS A 325 -2.31 21.61 -9.65
CA HIS A 325 -3.28 22.45 -10.37
C HIS A 325 -3.16 23.92 -9.93
N ASP A 326 -3.18 24.19 -8.62
CA ASP A 326 -3.05 25.55 -8.08
C ASP A 326 -1.71 26.19 -8.44
N LEU A 327 -0.65 25.40 -8.47
CA LEU A 327 0.68 25.85 -8.88
C LEU A 327 0.72 26.22 -10.37
N LEU A 328 0.11 25.39 -11.23
CA LEU A 328 0.07 25.62 -12.68
C LEU A 328 -0.81 26.82 -13.07
N LEU A 329 -1.84 27.10 -12.26
CA LEU A 329 -2.74 28.25 -12.45
C LEU A 329 -2.28 29.51 -11.71
N ALA A 330 -1.16 29.46 -10.97
CA ALA A 330 -0.61 30.63 -10.30
C ALA A 330 -0.29 31.75 -11.31
N ALA A 331 -0.53 33.00 -10.91
CA ALA A 331 -0.30 34.16 -11.76
C ALA A 331 1.17 34.24 -12.23
N PRO A 332 1.44 34.49 -13.52
CA PRO A 332 2.79 34.56 -14.04
C PRO A 332 3.56 35.78 -13.48
N ALA A 333 4.82 35.59 -13.10
CA ALA A 333 5.69 36.67 -12.65
C ALA A 333 6.14 37.61 -13.79
N GLY A 334 5.87 37.26 -15.04
CA GLY A 334 6.31 37.97 -16.23
C GLY A 334 7.75 37.62 -16.65
N ARG A 335 8.19 38.21 -17.78
CA ARG A 335 9.56 38.00 -18.30
C ARG A 335 10.54 38.88 -17.54
N ARG A 336 11.31 38.29 -16.63
CA ARG A 336 12.26 39.02 -15.77
C ARG A 336 13.52 38.20 -15.54
N PRO A 337 14.70 38.82 -15.46
CA PRO A 337 15.88 38.12 -14.97
C PRO A 337 15.61 37.62 -13.55
N THR A 338 15.74 36.31 -13.34
CA THR A 338 15.36 35.67 -12.09
C THR A 338 16.53 34.89 -11.50
N MET A 339 16.74 35.00 -10.19
CA MET A 339 17.67 34.18 -9.43
C MET A 339 16.86 33.14 -8.65
N GLY A 340 17.06 31.85 -8.95
CA GLY A 340 16.48 30.71 -8.24
C GLY A 340 17.40 30.24 -7.13
N LEU A 341 16.84 30.10 -5.92
CA LEU A 341 17.55 29.56 -4.75
C LEU A 341 16.93 28.24 -4.32
N ASP A 342 17.76 27.18 -4.27
CA ASP A 342 17.40 25.87 -3.75
C ASP A 342 18.01 25.67 -2.37
N PRO A 343 17.23 25.86 -1.28
CA PRO A 343 17.73 25.78 0.07
C PRO A 343 18.22 24.39 0.44
N GLY A 344 19.38 24.30 1.09
CA GLY A 344 19.92 23.06 1.62
C GLY A 344 20.87 23.33 2.78
N LEU A 345 20.80 22.53 3.84
CA LEU A 345 21.69 22.68 5.00
C LEU A 345 23.09 22.16 4.70
N ARG A 346 23.24 20.89 4.38
CA ARG A 346 24.56 20.27 4.18
C ARG A 346 25.18 20.58 2.82
N THR A 347 24.37 20.63 1.78
CA THR A 347 24.83 20.87 0.40
C THR A 347 24.92 22.33 0.05
N GLY A 348 24.57 23.23 0.98
CA GLY A 348 24.47 24.67 0.75
C GLY A 348 23.20 25.06 -0.02
N VAL A 349 23.00 26.36 -0.18
CA VAL A 349 21.96 26.95 -1.03
C VAL A 349 22.48 27.00 -2.46
N LYS A 350 21.82 26.28 -3.36
CA LYS A 350 22.14 26.30 -4.78
C LYS A 350 21.48 27.49 -5.44
N VAL A 351 22.24 28.15 -6.29
CA VAL A 351 21.88 29.40 -6.94
C VAL A 351 21.95 29.21 -8.45
N ALA A 352 20.86 29.53 -9.15
CA ALA A 352 20.82 29.61 -10.61
C ALA A 352 20.27 30.96 -11.03
N VAL A 353 20.90 31.62 -12.02
CA VAL A 353 20.41 32.87 -12.58
C VAL A 353 20.01 32.63 -14.02
N VAL A 354 18.77 33.03 -14.34
CA VAL A 354 18.24 32.97 -15.70
C VAL A 354 17.86 34.38 -16.20
N ASP A 355 17.97 34.58 -17.50
CA ASP A 355 17.54 35.84 -18.13
C ASP A 355 16.00 35.91 -18.28
N ALA A 356 15.49 36.99 -18.85
CA ALA A 356 14.05 37.20 -19.11
C ALA A 356 13.45 36.19 -20.10
N THR A 357 14.26 35.39 -20.80
CA THR A 357 13.83 34.35 -21.73
C THR A 357 13.88 32.94 -21.10
N GLY A 358 14.40 32.83 -19.86
CA GLY A 358 14.62 31.55 -19.18
C GLY A 358 15.96 30.89 -19.51
N LYS A 359 16.86 31.56 -20.24
CA LYS A 359 18.20 31.05 -20.53
C LYS A 359 19.08 31.13 -19.29
N LEU A 360 19.77 30.03 -18.96
CA LEU A 360 20.72 29.96 -17.85
C LEU A 360 21.92 30.84 -18.11
N LEU A 361 22.22 31.73 -17.15
CA LEU A 361 23.36 32.66 -17.21
C LEU A 361 24.48 32.27 -16.26
N ALA A 362 24.15 31.79 -15.06
CA ALA A 362 25.14 31.42 -14.07
C ALA A 362 24.56 30.41 -13.07
N THR A 363 25.40 29.56 -12.51
CA THR A 363 25.11 28.68 -11.38
C THR A 363 26.21 28.75 -10.34
N THR A 364 25.86 28.68 -9.06
CA THR A 364 26.79 28.57 -7.94
C THR A 364 26.13 27.93 -6.73
N SER A 365 26.94 27.69 -5.69
CA SER A 365 26.43 27.27 -4.38
C SER A 365 26.98 28.17 -3.29
N VAL A 366 26.14 28.63 -2.38
CA VAL A 366 26.55 29.44 -1.22
C VAL A 366 26.22 28.68 0.07
N PHE A 367 26.97 28.94 1.13
CA PHE A 367 26.90 28.14 2.36
C PHE A 367 26.61 29.00 3.60
N PRO A 368 25.46 29.70 3.66
CA PRO A 368 25.14 30.58 4.79
C PRO A 368 24.80 29.81 6.07
N HIS A 369 24.48 28.52 5.97
CA HIS A 369 24.01 27.68 7.09
C HIS A 369 25.11 26.75 7.61
N GLU A 370 24.81 26.06 8.73
CA GLU A 370 25.71 25.01 9.24
C GLU A 370 25.99 23.94 8.16
N PRO A 371 27.22 23.40 8.12
CA PRO A 371 28.31 23.58 9.06
C PRO A 371 29.23 24.79 8.78
N ARG A 372 29.16 25.40 7.58
CA ARG A 372 30.11 26.45 7.19
C ARG A 372 29.78 27.84 7.75
N ARG A 373 28.51 28.19 7.93
CA ARG A 373 28.01 29.49 8.45
C ARG A 373 28.62 30.73 7.78
N ASP A 374 28.89 30.63 6.47
CA ASP A 374 29.44 31.74 5.68
C ASP A 374 28.31 32.68 5.22
N TRP A 375 27.75 33.43 6.17
CA TRP A 375 26.62 34.32 5.91
C TRP A 375 27.01 35.52 5.05
N ASP A 376 28.11 36.19 5.40
CA ASP A 376 28.60 37.40 4.71
C ASP A 376 29.10 37.08 3.31
N GLY A 377 29.84 35.98 3.14
CA GLY A 377 30.27 35.51 1.82
C GLY A 377 29.10 35.11 0.93
N ALA A 378 28.04 34.53 1.50
CA ALA A 378 26.82 34.23 0.77
C ALA A 378 26.12 35.53 0.32
N LEU A 379 25.93 36.51 1.22
CA LEU A 379 25.34 37.81 0.88
C LEU A 379 26.14 38.52 -0.24
N HIS A 380 27.46 38.56 -0.12
CA HIS A 380 28.32 39.16 -1.13
C HIS A 380 28.20 38.45 -2.49
N SER A 381 28.22 37.13 -2.51
CA SER A 381 28.08 36.34 -3.73
C SER A 381 26.75 36.58 -4.43
N LEU A 382 25.65 36.61 -3.66
CA LEU A 382 24.30 36.87 -4.18
C LEU A 382 24.19 38.31 -4.71
N ALA A 383 24.77 39.31 -4.00
CA ALA A 383 24.78 40.70 -4.44
C ALA A 383 25.53 40.88 -5.78
N VAL A 384 26.72 40.28 -5.90
CA VAL A 384 27.54 40.32 -7.14
C VAL A 384 26.75 39.72 -8.32
N LEU A 385 26.12 38.57 -8.11
CA LEU A 385 25.32 37.92 -9.15
C LEU A 385 24.06 38.74 -9.51
N ALA A 386 23.36 39.30 -8.51
CA ALA A 386 22.20 40.12 -8.73
C ALA A 386 22.53 41.38 -9.54
N GLN A 387 23.62 42.06 -9.20
CA GLN A 387 24.08 43.24 -9.91
C GLN A 387 24.58 42.93 -11.32
N ARG A 388 25.41 41.88 -11.47
CA ARG A 388 25.98 41.48 -12.77
C ARG A 388 24.94 41.14 -13.81
N TYR A 389 23.89 40.42 -13.41
CA TYR A 389 22.85 39.93 -14.30
C TYR A 389 21.54 40.72 -14.22
N GLN A 390 21.55 41.86 -13.51
CA GLN A 390 20.39 42.74 -13.34
C GLN A 390 19.12 41.97 -12.91
N VAL A 391 19.27 41.14 -11.88
CA VAL A 391 18.19 40.34 -11.34
C VAL A 391 17.08 41.23 -10.79
N ASP A 392 15.82 40.97 -11.17
CA ASP A 392 14.64 41.67 -10.66
C ASP A 392 13.88 40.81 -9.62
N LEU A 393 13.92 39.48 -9.79
CA LEU A 393 13.18 38.56 -8.95
C LEU A 393 14.09 37.48 -8.35
N ILE A 394 13.94 37.23 -7.05
CA ILE A 394 14.58 36.09 -6.37
C ILE A 394 13.49 35.09 -5.97
N SER A 395 13.53 33.88 -6.52
CA SER A 395 12.64 32.78 -6.17
C SER A 395 13.31 31.85 -5.18
N ILE A 396 12.65 31.52 -4.07
CA ILE A 396 13.18 30.70 -2.97
C ILE A 396 12.33 29.45 -2.86
N GLY A 397 12.93 28.25 -2.93
CA GLY A 397 12.23 27.00 -2.69
C GLY A 397 11.69 26.88 -1.27
N ASN A 398 10.55 26.23 -1.11
CA ASN A 398 9.88 26.06 0.20
C ASN A 398 10.33 24.82 0.98
N GLY A 399 11.42 24.17 0.61
CA GLY A 399 11.97 23.00 1.29
C GLY A 399 12.77 23.29 2.56
N THR A 400 13.65 22.35 2.91
CA THR A 400 14.51 22.45 4.10
C THR A 400 15.39 23.69 4.05
N ALA A 401 15.49 24.45 5.16
CA ALA A 401 16.20 25.73 5.27
C ALA A 401 15.61 26.91 4.46
N SER A 402 14.37 26.80 4.01
CA SER A 402 13.67 27.88 3.27
C SER A 402 13.54 29.16 4.10
N ARG A 403 13.21 29.06 5.39
CA ARG A 403 13.05 30.21 6.30
C ARG A 403 14.37 30.95 6.51
N GLU A 404 15.46 30.22 6.66
CA GLU A 404 16.80 30.75 6.83
C GLU A 404 17.26 31.45 5.55
N THR A 405 17.02 30.83 4.38
CA THR A 405 17.32 31.41 3.07
C THR A 405 16.45 32.65 2.79
N ASP A 406 15.18 32.64 3.21
CA ASP A 406 14.30 33.82 3.12
C ASP A 406 14.82 35.01 3.94
N ARG A 407 15.39 34.75 5.14
CA ARG A 407 16.06 35.80 5.96
C ARG A 407 17.30 36.34 5.26
N LEU A 408 18.14 35.47 4.66
CA LEU A 408 19.31 35.85 3.90
C LEU A 408 18.95 36.82 2.76
N VAL A 409 17.90 36.44 1.99
CA VAL A 409 17.44 37.29 0.87
C VAL A 409 16.80 38.58 1.37
N ALA A 410 16.04 38.54 2.49
CA ALA A 410 15.51 39.77 3.09
C ALA A 410 16.61 40.74 3.52
N GLU A 411 17.73 40.22 4.04
CA GLU A 411 18.90 41.03 4.38
C GLU A 411 19.61 41.59 3.16
N LEU A 412 19.76 40.77 2.11
CA LEU A 412 20.30 41.22 0.82
C LEU A 412 19.49 42.41 0.25
N ILE A 413 18.15 42.30 0.25
CA ILE A 413 17.27 43.38 -0.23
C ILE A 413 17.42 44.65 0.63
N ARG A 414 17.58 44.50 1.95
CA ARG A 414 17.75 45.61 2.88
C ARG A 414 19.10 46.32 2.68
N GLN A 415 20.18 45.56 2.41
CA GLN A 415 21.53 46.12 2.19
C GLN A 415 21.68 46.79 0.83
N HIS A 416 20.88 46.36 -0.17
CA HIS A 416 20.97 46.83 -1.56
C HIS A 416 19.61 47.31 -2.10
N PRO A 417 19.00 48.37 -1.50
CA PRO A 417 17.71 48.88 -1.92
C PRO A 417 17.74 49.44 -3.37
N GLU A 418 18.90 49.86 -3.85
CA GLU A 418 19.12 50.35 -5.21
C GLU A 418 18.88 49.33 -6.31
N MET A 419 18.95 48.01 -5.96
CA MET A 419 18.73 46.93 -6.93
C MET A 419 17.24 46.63 -7.17
N HIS A 420 16.34 47.21 -6.38
CA HIS A 420 14.87 46.98 -6.47
C HIS A 420 14.44 45.50 -6.51
N LEU A 421 15.23 44.64 -5.86
CA LEU A 421 14.98 43.18 -5.83
C LEU A 421 13.65 42.86 -5.19
N ARG A 422 12.92 41.89 -5.78
CA ARG A 422 11.72 41.29 -5.22
C ARG A 422 11.99 39.85 -4.86
N LYS A 423 11.34 39.34 -3.81
CA LYS A 423 11.43 37.93 -3.46
C LYS A 423 10.07 37.25 -3.49
N VAL A 424 10.06 35.96 -3.80
CA VAL A 424 8.90 35.08 -3.75
C VAL A 424 9.31 33.70 -3.28
N VAL A 425 8.52 33.10 -2.40
CA VAL A 425 8.70 31.69 -2.02
C VAL A 425 7.85 30.83 -2.94
N VAL A 426 8.46 29.81 -3.54
CA VAL A 426 7.84 28.92 -4.54
C VAL A 426 7.90 27.48 -4.09
N SER A 427 6.92 26.68 -4.47
CA SER A 427 6.93 25.25 -4.22
C SER A 427 8.01 24.57 -5.07
N GLU A 428 8.83 23.73 -4.44
CA GLU A 428 9.87 22.94 -5.12
C GLU A 428 9.42 21.50 -5.44
N ALA A 429 8.16 21.15 -5.15
CA ALA A 429 7.66 19.77 -5.31
C ALA A 429 7.81 19.25 -6.75
N GLY A 430 7.65 20.11 -7.77
CA GLY A 430 7.87 19.75 -9.17
C GLY A 430 9.35 19.72 -9.58
N ALA A 431 10.18 20.60 -9.00
CA ALA A 431 11.58 20.73 -9.37
C ALA A 431 12.41 19.46 -9.07
N SER A 432 12.12 18.79 -7.95
CA SER A 432 12.78 17.53 -7.58
C SER A 432 12.45 16.38 -8.56
N VAL A 433 11.23 16.33 -9.05
CA VAL A 433 10.79 15.34 -10.04
C VAL A 433 11.41 15.60 -11.39
N TYR A 434 11.38 16.87 -11.85
CA TYR A 434 12.00 17.27 -13.11
C TYR A 434 13.49 17.02 -13.11
N SER A 435 14.22 17.45 -12.07
CA SER A 435 15.69 17.35 -12.00
C SER A 435 16.19 15.91 -12.14
N ALA A 436 15.41 14.92 -11.68
CA ALA A 436 15.72 13.51 -11.80
C ALA A 436 15.23 12.87 -13.12
N SER A 437 14.52 13.62 -13.97
CA SER A 437 13.95 13.10 -15.22
C SER A 437 15.02 12.95 -16.31
N GLU A 438 14.75 12.01 -17.23
CA GLU A 438 15.57 11.84 -18.45
C GLU A 438 15.54 13.10 -19.33
N TYR A 439 14.42 13.83 -19.31
CA TYR A 439 14.26 15.07 -20.05
C TYR A 439 15.24 16.15 -19.54
N ALA A 440 15.30 16.39 -18.23
CA ALA A 440 16.25 17.32 -17.64
C ALA A 440 17.71 16.92 -17.90
N SER A 441 18.00 15.62 -17.95
CA SER A 441 19.32 15.11 -18.30
C SER A 441 19.72 15.40 -19.73
N ARG A 442 18.76 15.39 -20.66
CA ARG A 442 18.99 15.76 -22.07
C ARG A 442 19.08 17.26 -22.28
N GLU A 443 18.28 18.04 -21.54
CA GLU A 443 18.24 19.50 -21.65
C GLU A 443 19.49 20.15 -21.03
N PHE A 444 19.97 19.58 -19.92
CA PHE A 444 21.15 20.06 -19.18
C PHE A 444 22.14 18.93 -18.90
N PRO A 445 22.83 18.40 -19.92
CA PRO A 445 23.71 17.24 -19.77
C PRO A 445 24.89 17.50 -18.82
N ASP A 446 25.38 18.73 -18.78
CA ASP A 446 26.58 19.15 -18.02
C ASP A 446 26.25 19.62 -16.58
N LEU A 447 24.97 19.66 -16.19
CA LEU A 447 24.57 20.09 -14.86
C LEU A 447 24.32 18.92 -13.93
N ASP A 448 24.77 19.02 -12.68
CA ASP A 448 24.40 18.12 -11.61
C ASP A 448 22.88 18.12 -11.39
N VAL A 449 22.31 16.93 -11.06
CA VAL A 449 20.87 16.75 -10.84
C VAL A 449 20.31 17.80 -9.89
N SER A 450 21.06 18.17 -8.88
CA SER A 450 20.67 19.14 -7.88
C SER A 450 20.64 20.59 -8.37
N LEU A 451 21.46 20.95 -9.36
CA LEU A 451 21.46 22.27 -10.00
C LEU A 451 20.36 22.37 -11.06
N ARG A 452 20.01 21.27 -11.71
CA ARG A 452 18.87 21.22 -12.65
C ARG A 452 17.56 21.64 -11.98
N GLY A 453 17.33 21.24 -10.73
CA GLY A 453 16.16 21.65 -9.94
C GLY A 453 16.10 23.16 -9.65
N ALA A 454 17.25 23.81 -9.48
CA ALA A 454 17.30 25.26 -9.29
C ALA A 454 17.02 26.06 -10.58
N VAL A 455 17.36 25.47 -11.74
CA VAL A 455 17.13 26.07 -13.08
C VAL A 455 15.67 25.91 -13.52
N ASP A 456 15.07 24.75 -13.25
CA ASP A 456 13.69 24.44 -13.65
C ASP A 456 12.63 25.11 -12.74
N ARG A 457 13.04 25.94 -11.81
CA ARG A 457 12.05 26.77 -11.13
C ARG A 457 11.44 27.70 -12.17
N PRO A 458 10.21 27.38 -12.68
CA PRO A 458 9.65 28.20 -13.70
C PRO A 458 9.56 29.62 -13.15
N PRO A 459 9.90 30.64 -13.92
CA PRO A 459 9.28 31.91 -13.70
C PRO A 459 7.78 31.61 -13.69
N PRO A 460 7.03 32.04 -12.65
CA PRO A 460 5.62 31.69 -12.49
C PRO A 460 4.91 31.83 -13.82
N ALA A 461 4.15 30.81 -14.17
CA ALA A 461 3.56 30.52 -15.45
C ALA A 461 3.26 31.71 -16.36
N GLY A 462 3.93 31.81 -17.48
CA GLY A 462 3.71 32.87 -18.47
C GLY A 462 4.69 32.84 -19.65
N SER A 463 5.80 32.11 -19.57
CA SER A 463 6.79 32.05 -20.66
C SER A 463 6.68 30.79 -21.55
N ALA A 464 5.75 29.92 -21.32
CA ALA A 464 5.52 28.76 -22.19
C ALA A 464 4.66 29.10 -23.40
N ARG A 465 5.08 30.08 -24.20
CA ARG A 465 4.84 30.07 -25.65
C ARG A 465 6.12 29.65 -26.33
N ARG A 466 6.41 28.36 -26.26
CA ARG A 466 7.18 27.64 -27.27
C ARG A 466 6.32 26.50 -27.79
N THR A 467 5.74 26.82 -28.95
CA THR A 467 5.46 25.95 -30.07
C THR A 467 5.37 24.46 -29.75
N GLY A 468 4.18 23.94 -29.82
CA GLY A 468 3.93 22.52 -29.89
C GLY A 468 3.00 22.06 -28.78
N GLU A 469 1.78 21.88 -29.13
CA GLU A 469 0.65 21.35 -28.37
C GLU A 469 0.85 19.95 -27.78
N ASP A 470 2.08 19.39 -27.90
CA ASP A 470 2.35 17.97 -27.66
C ASP A 470 3.29 17.66 -26.47
N ARG A 471 3.77 18.66 -25.70
CA ARG A 471 4.83 18.40 -24.70
C ARG A 471 4.47 18.54 -23.24
N SER A 472 3.38 19.21 -22.87
CA SER A 472 3.02 19.43 -21.46
C SER A 472 2.21 18.30 -20.83
N GLU A 473 1.40 17.58 -21.61
CA GLU A 473 0.55 16.52 -21.07
C GLU A 473 1.28 15.18 -20.87
N SER A 474 2.33 14.90 -21.64
CA SER A 474 3.01 13.59 -21.60
C SER A 474 4.04 13.46 -20.46
N HIS A 475 4.54 14.55 -19.88
CA HIS A 475 5.61 14.50 -18.88
C HIS A 475 5.12 14.39 -17.45
N TRP A 476 4.07 15.11 -17.09
CA TRP A 476 3.52 15.11 -15.74
C TRP A 476 2.72 13.83 -15.41
N CYS A 477 2.05 13.23 -16.40
CA CYS A 477 1.36 11.96 -16.22
C CYS A 477 2.29 10.73 -16.11
N ARG A 478 3.57 10.84 -16.50
CA ARG A 478 4.52 9.72 -16.38
C ARG A 478 5.24 9.65 -15.04
N THR A 479 5.20 10.69 -14.25
CA THR A 479 5.89 10.76 -12.95
C THR A 479 5.01 10.57 -11.73
N VAL A 480 3.71 10.48 -11.89
CA VAL A 480 2.85 9.81 -10.91
C VAL A 480 3.24 8.33 -10.98
N PRO A 481 3.67 7.68 -9.87
CA PRO A 481 3.93 6.26 -9.91
C PRO A 481 2.65 5.59 -10.34
N ALA A 482 2.61 5.17 -11.61
CA ALA A 482 1.57 4.28 -12.08
C ALA A 482 1.51 3.15 -11.06
N ARG A 483 0.33 2.87 -10.52
CA ARG A 483 0.05 1.61 -9.85
C ARG A 483 0.89 0.58 -10.59
N ARG A 484 1.76 -0.14 -9.89
CA ARG A 484 2.30 -1.38 -10.43
C ARG A 484 1.09 -2.23 -10.75
N GLN A 485 0.62 -2.13 -11.99
CA GLN A 485 -0.10 -3.23 -12.58
C GLN A 485 0.86 -4.40 -12.40
N SER A 486 0.44 -5.39 -11.65
CA SER A 486 1.10 -6.68 -11.60
C SER A 486 1.31 -7.08 -13.06
N GLU A 487 2.55 -6.95 -13.54
CA GLU A 487 2.93 -7.51 -14.83
C GLU A 487 2.50 -8.97 -14.80
N PRO A 488 1.76 -9.44 -15.79
CA PRO A 488 1.57 -10.89 -15.95
C PRO A 488 2.95 -11.51 -16.04
N PRO A 489 3.18 -12.70 -15.47
CA PRO A 489 4.49 -13.34 -15.48
C PRO A 489 4.95 -13.38 -16.95
N ARG A 490 6.09 -12.77 -17.23
CA ARG A 490 6.73 -12.82 -18.54
C ARG A 490 6.90 -14.28 -18.89
N GLU A 491 6.20 -14.73 -19.92
CA GLU A 491 6.46 -16.02 -20.54
C GLU A 491 7.95 -16.03 -20.90
N GLY A 492 8.69 -16.93 -20.24
CA GLY A 492 10.07 -17.21 -20.59
C GLY A 492 10.16 -17.64 -22.07
N PRO A 493 11.30 -17.40 -22.74
CA PRO A 493 11.45 -17.70 -24.14
C PRO A 493 11.12 -19.17 -24.39
N ARG A 494 10.14 -19.41 -25.25
CA ARG A 494 9.81 -20.74 -25.77
C ARG A 494 11.05 -21.28 -26.48
N CYS A 495 11.77 -22.16 -25.79
CA CYS A 495 12.85 -22.92 -26.38
C CYS A 495 12.26 -23.86 -27.42
N GLY A 496 12.55 -23.58 -28.68
CA GLY A 496 12.07 -24.36 -29.83
C GLY A 496 12.46 -25.82 -29.69
N ARG A 497 11.46 -26.69 -29.71
CA ARG A 497 11.64 -28.12 -29.92
C ARG A 497 12.21 -28.33 -31.35
N ARG A 498 13.50 -28.52 -31.41
CA ARG A 498 14.11 -29.29 -32.53
C ARG A 498 14.49 -30.65 -31.97
N GLY A 499 13.81 -31.66 -32.52
CA GLY A 499 14.08 -33.04 -32.23
C GLY A 499 15.48 -33.45 -32.67
N LEU A 500 16.10 -34.25 -31.83
CA LEU A 500 17.16 -35.15 -32.27
C LEU A 500 17.05 -36.49 -31.52
N ARG A 501 17.06 -37.49 -32.37
CA ARG A 501 16.89 -38.92 -32.15
C ARG A 501 17.93 -39.50 -31.19
N GLN A 502 17.46 -40.52 -30.52
CA GLN A 502 18.15 -41.66 -29.90
C GLN A 502 19.63 -41.86 -30.26
N ARG A 503 20.46 -42.07 -29.24
CA ARG A 503 21.42 -43.16 -29.24
C ARG A 503 21.59 -43.75 -27.84
N ARG A 504 21.29 -45.04 -27.75
CA ARG A 504 21.63 -45.96 -26.63
C ARG A 504 23.13 -46.21 -26.60
N ARG A 505 23.61 -46.53 -25.41
CA ARG A 505 24.78 -47.34 -24.91
C ARG A 505 25.56 -46.49 -23.92
N GLY A 506 26.01 -46.97 -22.76
CA GLY A 506 26.10 -48.30 -22.17
C GLY A 506 26.83 -48.15 -20.84
N ARG A 507 26.53 -49.00 -19.93
CA ARG A 507 27.25 -49.51 -18.80
C ARG A 507 28.54 -48.82 -18.29
N GLY A 508 28.61 -48.65 -16.94
CA GLY A 508 29.86 -48.49 -16.21
C GLY A 508 29.61 -48.40 -14.71
N GLN A 509 29.57 -49.53 -14.05
CA GLN A 509 29.71 -49.66 -12.60
C GLN A 509 31.10 -49.19 -12.20
N HIS A 510 31.24 -48.51 -11.05
CA HIS A 510 32.27 -48.87 -10.09
C HIS A 510 31.95 -48.32 -8.69
N ARG A 511 32.14 -49.21 -7.77
CA ARG A 511 32.05 -49.21 -6.31
C ARG A 511 33.26 -48.51 -5.66
N VAL A 512 33.12 -48.34 -4.33
CA VAL A 512 34.15 -48.29 -3.25
C VAL A 512 34.60 -46.85 -2.95
N GLY A 513 34.67 -46.37 -1.72
CA GLY A 513 34.79 -47.00 -0.44
C GLY A 513 34.78 -46.00 0.72
N ALA A 514 34.61 -46.54 1.87
CA ALA A 514 34.53 -45.95 3.19
C ALA A 514 35.86 -45.38 3.73
N ALA A 515 35.76 -44.45 4.71
CA ALA A 515 36.61 -44.33 5.92
C ALA A 515 36.03 -43.16 6.73
N ALA A 516 35.44 -43.29 7.84
CA ALA A 516 35.84 -43.51 9.22
C ALA A 516 37.03 -42.66 9.70
N GLY A 517 36.77 -41.83 10.71
CA GLY A 517 37.78 -41.08 11.44
C GLY A 517 37.19 -40.32 12.63
N GLN A 518 37.10 -41.00 13.76
CA GLN A 518 36.90 -40.47 15.12
C GLN A 518 38.12 -39.63 15.54
N CYS A 519 37.89 -38.71 16.50
CA CYS A 519 38.68 -38.46 17.73
C CYS A 519 38.11 -37.20 18.41
N LEU A 520 37.51 -37.37 19.59
CA LEU A 520 38.02 -37.24 20.95
C LEU A 520 38.26 -35.77 21.39
N GLY A 521 37.52 -35.37 22.47
CA GLY A 521 37.76 -34.21 23.30
C GLY A 521 39.05 -34.34 24.16
N PRO A 522 39.34 -33.46 25.10
CA PRO A 522 38.70 -33.48 26.42
C PRO A 522 38.49 -32.08 27.10
N GLN A 523 37.71 -32.14 28.17
CA GLN A 523 37.50 -31.32 29.37
C GLN A 523 38.72 -30.59 29.95
N HIS A 524 38.46 -29.45 30.62
CA HIS A 524 38.76 -29.05 32.03
C HIS A 524 38.49 -27.56 32.13
N ASP A 525 37.59 -27.03 32.94
CA ASP A 525 37.48 -26.91 34.40
C ASP A 525 38.20 -25.70 34.98
N THR A 526 37.55 -25.08 36.00
CA THR A 526 37.91 -24.00 36.97
C THR A 526 37.54 -22.58 36.52
N GLY A 527 36.61 -21.84 37.12
CA GLY A 527 36.46 -21.58 38.58
C GLY A 527 36.89 -20.15 38.88
N GLY A 528 35.98 -19.31 39.36
CA GLY A 528 36.37 -18.01 39.89
C GLY A 528 35.24 -16.99 40.02
N GLU A 529 34.60 -17.00 41.16
CA GLU A 529 33.72 -15.91 41.67
C GLU A 529 34.45 -14.57 41.76
N HIS A 530 33.74 -13.45 41.55
CA HIS A 530 33.75 -12.32 42.49
C HIS A 530 32.67 -11.29 42.20
N ARG A 531 31.77 -11.18 43.16
CA ARG A 531 30.98 -10.09 43.77
C ARG A 531 31.02 -8.68 43.18
N CYS A 532 29.77 -8.11 43.09
CA CYS A 532 29.38 -6.69 43.25
C CYS A 532 29.77 -6.14 44.68
N PRO A 533 29.53 -4.91 45.07
CA PRO A 533 28.94 -3.70 44.49
C PRO A 533 29.74 -2.42 44.94
N PRO A 534 29.18 -1.23 45.07
CA PRO A 534 27.79 -0.78 45.27
C PRO A 534 27.19 -0.01 44.12
#